data_7af5ebdab5bc308140c89cb37f76e212
#
_entry.id   7af5ebdab5bc308140c89cb37f76e212
#
_cell.length_a   1.000
_cell.length_b   1.000
_cell.length_c   1.000
_cell.angle_alpha   90.00
_cell.angle_beta   90.00
_cell.angle_gamma   90.00
#
_symmetry.space_group_name_H-M   'P 1'
#
loop_
_entity.id
_entity.type
_entity.pdbx_description
1 polymer ?
#
loop_
_entity_poly.entity_id
_entity_poly.type
_entity_poly.pdbx_seq_one_letter_code
_entity_poly.pdbx_strand_id
1 'polypeptide(L)'
;MRPVNGLCVSYNKPMTFLDMLRAAERQNGSMLCVGLDPEPTRFPAHYSGDASKIYDFCAAIVDATADLVIAFKPQIAYFAAHRAEPQLERLIAHMRRVAPHVPVILDAKRGDIGSTAEQYAKEAFERYGADAVTLSPFMGFDSLQPYLRYHGKGAFLLCRTSNPGGDDLQSQRLASVEGTPLLYEHIARLAQGPWNLNGQLGLVVGATYPAELERVRALAPTLPLLIPGVGAQGGDAAATVRAAWRAAPGTPGEALDTLAPIIVNSSRAILYASSGADFAQAARREALATRDLLQAARQPA
;
A
#
# COMPACT_ATOMS: atom_id res chain seq x y z
N MET A 1 9.58 -45.61 35.21
CA MET A 1 9.69 -44.89 33.94
C MET A 1 8.74 -43.71 33.95
N ARG A 2 9.28 -42.48 33.98
CA ARG A 2 8.45 -41.25 33.87
C ARG A 2 8.40 -40.85 32.38
N PRO A 3 7.24 -40.41 31.85
CA PRO A 3 7.19 -39.94 30.48
C PRO A 3 7.92 -38.59 30.34
N VAL A 4 8.74 -38.50 29.32
CA VAL A 4 9.48 -37.28 28.93
C VAL A 4 8.47 -36.32 28.30
N ASN A 5 8.26 -35.17 28.95
CA ASN A 5 7.46 -34.07 28.39
C ASN A 5 8.09 -33.61 27.08
N GLY A 6 7.44 -33.91 25.97
CA GLY A 6 7.77 -33.33 24.66
C GLY A 6 7.50 -31.83 24.67
N LEU A 7 8.55 -31.03 24.60
CA LEU A 7 8.46 -29.62 24.27
C LEU A 7 7.85 -29.48 22.87
N CYS A 8 6.59 -29.05 22.83
CA CYS A 8 5.96 -28.64 21.59
C CYS A 8 6.64 -27.34 21.12
N VAL A 9 7.63 -27.47 20.24
CA VAL A 9 8.22 -26.32 19.55
C VAL A 9 7.15 -25.80 18.61
N SER A 10 6.46 -24.74 19.01
CA SER A 10 5.58 -23.99 18.11
C SER A 10 6.48 -23.36 17.03
N TYR A 11 6.50 -23.95 15.84
CA TYR A 11 7.04 -23.29 14.65
C TYR A 11 6.19 -22.04 14.40
N ASN A 12 6.69 -20.88 14.80
CA ASN A 12 6.10 -19.61 14.43
C ASN A 12 6.13 -19.53 12.89
N LYS A 13 4.96 -19.67 12.27
CA LYS A 13 4.80 -19.46 10.83
C LYS A 13 5.31 -18.05 10.51
N PRO A 14 6.18 -17.87 9.52
CA PRO A 14 6.67 -16.54 9.16
C PRO A 14 5.47 -15.62 8.86
N MET A 15 5.51 -14.41 9.42
CA MET A 15 4.46 -13.41 9.29
C MET A 15 4.31 -13.01 7.82
N THR A 16 3.10 -13.09 7.28
CA THR A 16 2.78 -12.66 5.92
C THR A 16 2.59 -11.15 5.86
N PHE A 17 2.67 -10.58 4.65
CA PHE A 17 2.36 -9.16 4.43
C PHE A 17 0.97 -8.77 4.97
N LEU A 18 -0.03 -9.62 4.78
CA LEU A 18 -1.38 -9.38 5.31
C LEU A 18 -1.43 -9.40 6.84
N ASP A 19 -0.65 -10.30 7.47
CA ASP A 19 -0.51 -10.33 8.94
C ASP A 19 0.17 -9.05 9.44
N MET A 20 1.20 -8.55 8.73
CA MET A 20 1.86 -7.27 9.06
C MET A 20 0.88 -6.10 8.95
N LEU A 21 0.08 -6.01 7.87
CA LEU A 21 -0.93 -4.97 7.70
C LEU A 21 -1.92 -4.97 8.88
N ARG A 22 -2.45 -6.14 9.23
CA ARG A 22 -3.40 -6.27 10.36
C ARG A 22 -2.76 -5.91 11.69
N ALA A 23 -1.50 -6.31 11.90
CA ALA A 23 -0.76 -5.95 13.10
C ALA A 23 -0.55 -4.44 13.20
N ALA A 24 -0.12 -3.79 12.12
CA ALA A 24 0.07 -2.34 12.07
C ALA A 24 -1.25 -1.58 12.22
N GLU A 25 -2.34 -2.05 11.58
CA GLU A 25 -3.67 -1.47 11.74
C GLU A 25 -4.14 -1.49 13.21
N ARG A 26 -3.98 -2.61 13.89
CA ARG A 26 -4.35 -2.74 15.32
C ARG A 26 -3.45 -1.90 16.23
N GLN A 27 -2.13 -1.97 16.02
CA GLN A 27 -1.17 -1.30 16.91
C GLN A 27 -1.24 0.22 16.79
N ASN A 28 -1.36 0.74 15.55
CA ASN A 28 -1.35 2.18 15.29
C ASN A 28 -2.77 2.78 15.18
N GLY A 29 -3.82 1.94 15.24
CA GLY A 29 -5.20 2.37 15.04
C GLY A 29 -5.39 3.13 13.73
N SER A 30 -4.82 2.64 12.61
CA SER A 30 -4.66 3.46 11.42
C SER A 30 -4.92 2.70 10.12
N MET A 31 -5.52 3.39 9.16
CA MET A 31 -5.61 3.00 7.75
C MET A 31 -4.71 3.88 6.86
N LEU A 32 -4.00 4.83 7.46
CA LEU A 32 -3.15 5.78 6.74
C LEU A 32 -1.88 5.12 6.24
N CYS A 33 -1.57 5.29 4.96
CA CYS A 33 -0.26 5.02 4.38
C CYS A 33 0.42 6.35 4.03
N VAL A 34 1.64 6.56 4.50
CA VAL A 34 2.45 7.70 4.10
C VAL A 34 3.24 7.33 2.84
N GLY A 35 2.90 8.02 1.74
CA GLY A 35 3.64 7.91 0.48
C GLY A 35 4.90 8.78 0.54
N LEU A 36 6.04 8.23 0.11
CA LEU A 36 7.33 8.90 0.09
C LEU A 36 7.74 9.15 -1.36
N ASP A 37 7.33 10.32 -1.86
CA ASP A 37 7.54 10.80 -3.23
C ASP A 37 8.42 12.06 -3.14
N PRO A 38 9.75 11.93 -2.82
CA PRO A 38 10.62 13.07 -2.53
C PRO A 38 10.96 13.85 -3.80
N GLU A 39 10.62 15.14 -3.79
CA GLU A 39 10.91 16.09 -4.87
C GLU A 39 11.86 17.17 -4.30
N PRO A 40 13.18 17.13 -4.63
CA PRO A 40 14.18 18.00 -4.00
C PRO A 40 13.88 19.48 -4.10
N THR A 41 13.22 19.94 -5.17
CA THR A 41 12.82 21.34 -5.37
C THR A 41 11.78 21.83 -4.35
N ARG A 42 11.10 20.91 -3.67
CA ARG A 42 10.07 21.17 -2.66
C ARG A 42 10.55 20.95 -1.22
N PHE A 43 11.80 20.59 -1.04
CA PHE A 43 12.36 20.37 0.29
C PHE A 43 12.42 21.66 1.11
N PRO A 44 12.46 21.57 2.44
CA PRO A 44 12.72 22.71 3.31
C PRO A 44 13.96 23.49 2.88
N ALA A 45 13.99 24.80 3.15
CA ALA A 45 15.02 25.71 2.64
C ALA A 45 16.48 25.22 2.84
N HIS A 46 16.75 24.54 3.99
CA HIS A 46 18.08 24.00 4.29
C HIS A 46 18.45 22.72 3.52
N TYR A 47 17.50 22.11 2.78
CA TYR A 47 17.71 20.96 1.90
C TYR A 47 17.34 21.29 0.44
N SER A 48 16.83 22.49 0.16
CA SER A 48 16.22 22.82 -1.12
C SER A 48 17.15 22.57 -2.32
N GLY A 49 16.64 21.82 -3.30
CA GLY A 49 17.35 21.47 -4.53
C GLY A 49 18.39 20.35 -4.38
N ASP A 50 18.74 19.93 -3.19
CA ASP A 50 19.79 18.93 -2.94
C ASP A 50 19.23 17.48 -2.92
N ALA A 51 19.39 16.76 -4.03
CA ALA A 51 18.98 15.36 -4.14
C ALA A 51 19.78 14.41 -3.20
N SER A 52 20.96 14.82 -2.70
CA SER A 52 21.71 14.02 -1.70
C SER A 52 20.97 13.96 -0.35
N LYS A 53 20.00 14.83 -0.13
CA LYS A 53 19.17 14.94 1.08
C LYS A 53 17.86 14.15 1.03
N ILE A 54 17.59 13.40 -0.03
CA ILE A 54 16.38 12.59 -0.16
C ILE A 54 16.22 11.64 1.03
N TYR A 55 17.29 10.95 1.43
CA TYR A 55 17.25 10.08 2.60
C TYR A 55 16.97 10.86 3.91
N ASP A 56 17.70 11.94 4.16
CA ASP A 56 17.56 12.72 5.39
C ASP A 56 16.13 13.27 5.53
N PHE A 57 15.58 13.81 4.43
CA PHE A 57 14.20 14.28 4.38
C PHE A 57 13.19 13.18 4.65
N CYS A 58 13.26 12.07 3.92
CA CYS A 58 12.31 10.96 4.08
C CYS A 58 12.43 10.28 5.45
N ALA A 59 13.64 10.10 5.98
CA ALA A 59 13.86 9.50 7.30
C ALA A 59 13.22 10.33 8.42
N ALA A 60 13.35 11.65 8.36
CA ALA A 60 12.69 12.54 9.33
C ALA A 60 11.15 12.44 9.28
N ILE A 61 10.56 12.26 8.08
CA ILE A 61 9.13 12.03 7.92
C ILE A 61 8.73 10.66 8.50
N VAL A 62 9.52 9.61 8.23
CA VAL A 62 9.29 8.26 8.78
C VAL A 62 9.32 8.31 10.31
N ASP A 63 10.34 8.90 10.91
CA ASP A 63 10.47 9.03 12.37
C ASP A 63 9.28 9.78 13.00
N ALA A 64 8.79 10.80 12.31
CA ALA A 64 7.66 11.61 12.79
C ALA A 64 6.29 10.91 12.66
N THR A 65 6.17 9.87 11.83
CA THR A 65 4.85 9.29 11.47
C THR A 65 4.74 7.78 11.70
N ALA A 66 5.79 7.12 12.16
CA ALA A 66 5.87 5.66 12.29
C ALA A 66 4.76 5.02 13.17
N ASP A 67 4.30 5.74 14.19
CA ASP A 67 3.22 5.34 15.11
C ASP A 67 1.80 5.71 14.61
N LEU A 68 1.70 6.30 13.42
CA LEU A 68 0.45 6.81 12.84
C LEU A 68 0.01 6.08 11.57
N VAL A 69 0.79 5.10 11.08
CA VAL A 69 0.57 4.54 9.75
C VAL A 69 0.33 3.03 9.77
N ILE A 70 -0.41 2.54 8.77
CA ILE A 70 -0.55 1.10 8.47
C ILE A 70 0.57 0.60 7.56
N ALA A 71 1.17 1.49 6.75
CA ALA A 71 2.25 1.18 5.82
C ALA A 71 3.03 2.44 5.42
N PHE A 72 4.28 2.26 4.97
CA PHE A 72 5.01 3.25 4.19
C PHE A 72 5.07 2.84 2.72
N LYS A 73 5.02 3.81 1.81
CA LYS A 73 5.01 3.53 0.37
C LYS A 73 5.98 4.45 -0.40
N PRO A 74 7.29 4.11 -0.44
CA PRO A 74 8.23 4.83 -1.30
C PRO A 74 7.89 4.59 -2.78
N GLN A 75 7.96 5.67 -3.59
CA GLN A 75 7.75 5.65 -5.03
C GLN A 75 9.11 5.64 -5.73
N ILE A 76 9.46 4.51 -6.36
CA ILE A 76 10.79 4.28 -6.94
C ILE A 76 11.22 5.35 -7.97
N ALA A 77 10.26 5.90 -8.73
CA ALA A 77 10.54 6.88 -9.78
C ALA A 77 11.21 8.15 -9.24
N TYR A 78 10.85 8.60 -8.02
CA TYR A 78 11.45 9.77 -7.39
C TYR A 78 12.89 9.55 -6.92
N PHE A 79 13.26 8.30 -6.65
CA PHE A 79 14.64 7.95 -6.32
C PHE A 79 15.46 7.71 -7.58
N ALA A 80 14.96 6.94 -8.52
CA ALA A 80 15.66 6.60 -9.76
C ALA A 80 15.96 7.84 -10.61
N ALA A 81 15.03 8.81 -10.72
CA ALA A 81 15.23 10.06 -11.45
C ALA A 81 16.43 10.88 -10.92
N HIS A 82 16.80 10.69 -9.65
CA HIS A 82 17.91 11.40 -9.00
C HIS A 82 19.12 10.50 -8.72
N ARG A 83 19.18 9.28 -9.28
CA ARG A 83 20.23 8.27 -9.00
C ARG A 83 20.38 8.00 -7.49
N ALA A 84 19.24 8.01 -6.77
CA ALA A 84 19.15 7.91 -5.32
C ALA A 84 18.71 6.52 -4.83
N GLU A 85 18.88 5.46 -5.65
CA GLU A 85 18.53 4.09 -5.27
C GLU A 85 19.27 3.63 -4.01
N PRO A 86 20.56 3.97 -3.76
CA PRO A 86 21.21 3.65 -2.50
C PRO A 86 20.57 4.35 -1.30
N GLN A 87 19.98 5.55 -1.50
CA GLN A 87 19.24 6.24 -0.45
C GLN A 87 17.90 5.54 -0.17
N LEU A 88 17.23 4.97 -1.20
CA LEU A 88 16.03 4.15 -1.02
C LEU A 88 16.32 2.89 -0.20
N GLU A 89 17.42 2.18 -0.49
CA GLU A 89 17.85 1.01 0.26
C GLU A 89 18.07 1.36 1.75
N ARG A 90 18.81 2.45 2.01
CA ARG A 90 19.04 2.96 3.38
C ARG A 90 17.72 3.35 4.07
N LEU A 91 16.78 3.96 3.34
CA LEU A 91 15.50 4.39 3.87
C LEU A 91 14.64 3.20 4.29
N ILE A 92 14.57 2.15 3.46
CA ILE A 92 13.83 0.92 3.81
C ILE A 92 14.48 0.24 5.02
N ALA A 93 15.81 0.18 5.09
CA ALA A 93 16.52 -0.34 6.28
C ALA A 93 16.24 0.51 7.52
N HIS A 94 16.10 1.83 7.37
CA HIS A 94 15.70 2.73 8.46
C HIS A 94 14.27 2.43 8.95
N MET A 95 13.30 2.31 8.04
CA MET A 95 11.91 1.95 8.39
C MET A 95 11.84 0.65 9.19
N ARG A 96 12.59 -0.38 8.76
CA ARG A 96 12.64 -1.67 9.47
C ARG A 96 13.20 -1.56 10.90
N ARG A 97 14.12 -0.62 11.13
CA ARG A 97 14.71 -0.41 12.45
C ARG A 97 13.75 0.35 13.38
N VAL A 98 13.08 1.39 12.87
CA VAL A 98 12.26 2.29 13.72
C VAL A 98 10.81 1.85 13.82
N ALA A 99 10.28 1.12 12.83
CA ALA A 99 8.91 0.65 12.76
C ALA A 99 8.83 -0.78 12.20
N PRO A 100 9.42 -1.79 12.87
CA PRO A 100 9.54 -3.16 12.33
C PRO A 100 8.18 -3.84 12.09
N HIS A 101 7.11 -3.36 12.70
CA HIS A 101 5.74 -3.85 12.54
C HIS A 101 4.99 -3.19 11.38
N VAL A 102 5.53 -2.10 10.81
CA VAL A 102 4.91 -1.37 9.70
C VAL A 102 5.49 -1.88 8.38
N PRO A 103 4.66 -2.47 7.50
CA PRO A 103 5.13 -2.96 6.21
C PRO A 103 5.50 -1.83 5.24
N VAL A 104 6.43 -2.14 4.32
CA VAL A 104 6.86 -1.26 3.25
C VAL A 104 6.33 -1.77 1.91
N ILE A 105 5.59 -0.91 1.20
CA ILE A 105 5.06 -1.17 -0.14
C ILE A 105 5.92 -0.41 -1.15
N LEU A 106 6.68 -1.10 -2.00
CA LEU A 106 7.42 -0.46 -3.08
C LEU A 106 6.47 -0.09 -4.23
N ASP A 107 6.25 1.20 -4.42
CA ASP A 107 5.41 1.67 -5.54
C ASP A 107 6.26 1.76 -6.81
N ALA A 108 6.26 0.68 -7.60
CA ALA A 108 7.10 0.51 -8.78
C ALA A 108 6.30 0.29 -10.08
N LYS A 109 5.04 -0.14 -9.96
CA LYS A 109 4.13 -0.44 -11.07
C LYS A 109 4.81 -1.28 -12.17
N ARG A 110 5.58 -2.31 -11.74
CA ARG A 110 6.29 -3.21 -12.65
C ARG A 110 5.30 -4.00 -13.51
N GLY A 111 5.72 -4.32 -14.72
CA GLY A 111 4.95 -5.14 -15.64
C GLY A 111 5.87 -5.63 -16.74
N ASP A 112 6.23 -6.93 -16.68
CA ASP A 112 7.09 -7.60 -17.65
C ASP A 112 6.87 -9.11 -17.53
N ILE A 113 7.45 -9.89 -18.43
CA ILE A 113 7.25 -11.34 -18.53
C ILE A 113 8.55 -12.13 -18.31
N GLY A 114 8.41 -13.41 -18.01
CA GLY A 114 9.52 -14.38 -17.95
C GLY A 114 10.64 -13.94 -17.02
N SER A 115 11.89 -14.09 -17.48
CA SER A 115 13.08 -13.78 -16.71
C SER A 115 13.19 -12.30 -16.33
N THR A 116 12.65 -11.35 -17.12
CA THR A 116 12.63 -9.93 -16.79
C THR A 116 11.74 -9.67 -15.58
N ALA A 117 10.55 -10.27 -15.53
CA ALA A 117 9.68 -10.18 -14.35
C ALA A 117 10.34 -10.79 -13.09
N GLU A 118 11.11 -11.88 -13.24
CA GLU A 118 11.91 -12.46 -12.15
C GLU A 118 12.97 -11.47 -11.61
N GLN A 119 13.66 -10.73 -12.49
CA GLN A 119 14.63 -9.70 -12.06
C GLN A 119 13.95 -8.55 -11.31
N TYR A 120 12.77 -8.11 -11.74
CA TYR A 120 12.02 -7.09 -11.02
C TYR A 120 11.46 -7.58 -9.67
N ALA A 121 11.05 -8.85 -9.58
CA ALA A 121 10.65 -9.45 -8.30
C ALA A 121 11.84 -9.51 -7.33
N LYS A 122 13.02 -9.92 -7.82
CA LYS A 122 14.27 -9.91 -7.06
C LYS A 122 14.67 -8.50 -6.63
N GLU A 123 14.57 -7.51 -7.51
CA GLU A 123 14.80 -6.11 -7.17
C GLU A 123 13.93 -5.67 -5.98
N ALA A 124 12.60 -5.92 -6.06
CA ALA A 124 11.66 -5.49 -5.02
C ALA A 124 11.89 -6.19 -3.68
N PHE A 125 12.05 -7.51 -3.69
CA PHE A 125 12.00 -8.31 -2.47
C PHE A 125 13.36 -8.67 -1.88
N GLU A 126 14.42 -8.79 -2.71
CA GLU A 126 15.76 -9.10 -2.22
C GLU A 126 16.62 -7.84 -2.09
N ARG A 127 16.70 -7.01 -3.14
CA ARG A 127 17.54 -5.80 -3.12
C ARG A 127 16.96 -4.74 -2.17
N TYR A 128 15.72 -4.34 -2.37
CA TYR A 128 15.07 -3.34 -1.52
C TYR A 128 14.48 -3.92 -0.24
N GLY A 129 14.22 -5.22 -0.19
CA GLY A 129 13.62 -5.87 0.97
C GLY A 129 12.18 -5.42 1.24
N ALA A 130 11.44 -4.95 0.24
CA ALA A 130 10.06 -4.54 0.40
C ALA A 130 9.15 -5.70 0.86
N ASP A 131 8.02 -5.39 1.49
CA ASP A 131 7.03 -6.40 1.91
C ASP A 131 5.94 -6.57 0.87
N ALA A 132 5.72 -5.55 0.04
CA ALA A 132 4.83 -5.63 -1.11
C ALA A 132 5.33 -4.73 -2.24
N VAL A 133 4.80 -4.96 -3.45
CA VAL A 133 5.11 -4.19 -4.64
C VAL A 133 3.84 -3.92 -5.45
N THR A 134 3.78 -2.79 -6.15
CA THR A 134 2.70 -2.50 -7.10
C THR A 134 3.04 -3.01 -8.50
N LEU A 135 2.07 -3.64 -9.17
CA LEU A 135 2.23 -4.28 -10.48
C LEU A 135 1.15 -3.83 -11.46
N SER A 136 1.52 -3.78 -12.75
CA SER A 136 0.56 -3.68 -13.85
C SER A 136 0.12 -5.08 -14.27
N PRO A 137 -1.18 -5.40 -14.25
CA PRO A 137 -1.67 -6.70 -14.68
C PRO A 137 -1.89 -6.82 -16.18
N PHE A 138 -1.52 -5.80 -16.96
CA PHE A 138 -1.84 -5.68 -18.38
C PHE A 138 -1.34 -6.87 -19.21
N MET A 139 -0.20 -7.46 -18.83
CA MET A 139 0.39 -8.62 -19.52
C MET A 139 -0.15 -9.98 -19.06
N GLY A 140 -1.14 -10.01 -18.15
CA GLY A 140 -1.77 -11.25 -17.71
C GLY A 140 -1.06 -11.93 -16.54
N PHE A 141 -1.52 -13.14 -16.20
CA PHE A 141 -1.13 -13.85 -14.97
C PHE A 141 0.35 -14.26 -14.92
N ASP A 142 0.91 -14.68 -16.03
CA ASP A 142 2.32 -15.10 -16.12
C ASP A 142 3.30 -13.96 -15.79
N SER A 143 2.89 -12.70 -15.99
CA SER A 143 3.65 -11.53 -15.57
C SER A 143 3.64 -11.30 -14.04
N LEU A 144 2.66 -11.86 -13.33
CA LEU A 144 2.50 -11.75 -11.87
C LEU A 144 3.16 -12.90 -11.13
N GLN A 145 3.18 -14.07 -11.75
CA GLN A 145 3.63 -15.34 -11.15
C GLN A 145 5.03 -15.27 -10.52
N PRO A 146 6.05 -14.60 -11.09
CA PRO A 146 7.36 -14.46 -10.46
C PRO A 146 7.33 -13.81 -9.08
N TYR A 147 6.46 -12.83 -8.87
CA TYR A 147 6.30 -12.15 -7.57
C TYR A 147 5.60 -13.05 -6.55
N LEU A 148 4.64 -13.88 -6.98
CA LEU A 148 3.89 -14.79 -6.10
C LEU A 148 4.73 -15.97 -5.60
N ARG A 149 5.91 -16.22 -6.17
CA ARG A 149 6.88 -17.19 -5.64
C ARG A 149 7.56 -16.73 -4.34
N TYR A 150 7.51 -15.44 -4.03
CA TYR A 150 8.04 -14.90 -2.78
C TYR A 150 6.99 -15.01 -1.66
N HIS A 151 6.94 -16.16 -1.02
CA HIS A 151 5.97 -16.45 0.04
C HIS A 151 5.98 -15.39 1.15
N GLY A 152 4.79 -14.99 1.58
CA GLY A 152 4.62 -13.96 2.61
C GLY A 152 4.75 -12.52 2.13
N LYS A 153 5.14 -12.29 0.87
CA LYS A 153 5.16 -10.93 0.26
C LYS A 153 3.82 -10.61 -0.38
N GLY A 154 3.53 -9.30 -0.55
CA GLY A 154 2.30 -8.81 -1.18
C GLY A 154 2.51 -8.29 -2.60
N ALA A 155 1.48 -8.34 -3.44
CA ALA A 155 1.48 -7.73 -4.76
C ALA A 155 0.16 -6.98 -5.00
N PHE A 156 0.23 -5.67 -5.25
CA PHE A 156 -0.94 -4.83 -5.54
C PHE A 156 -1.07 -4.60 -7.03
N LEU A 157 -2.15 -5.09 -7.62
CA LEU A 157 -2.45 -4.93 -9.04
C LEU A 157 -3.16 -3.61 -9.31
N LEU A 158 -2.71 -2.84 -10.30
CA LEU A 158 -3.48 -1.70 -10.81
C LEU A 158 -4.84 -2.20 -11.29
N CYS A 159 -5.92 -1.67 -10.72
CA CYS A 159 -7.29 -2.07 -11.04
C CYS A 159 -8.07 -0.88 -11.60
N ARG A 160 -8.38 0.11 -10.75
CA ARG A 160 -9.03 1.36 -11.19
C ARG A 160 -8.22 2.55 -10.68
N THR A 161 -7.55 3.25 -11.58
CA THR A 161 -6.66 4.35 -11.22
C THR A 161 -7.37 5.68 -11.22
N SER A 162 -6.83 6.66 -10.47
CA SER A 162 -7.47 7.97 -10.25
C SER A 162 -7.28 9.00 -11.37
N ASN A 163 -6.40 8.71 -12.35
CA ASN A 163 -6.11 9.61 -13.46
C ASN A 163 -7.21 9.55 -14.53
N PRO A 164 -7.50 10.67 -15.23
CA PRO A 164 -8.55 10.71 -16.28
C PRO A 164 -8.35 9.67 -17.38
N GLY A 165 -7.12 9.43 -17.84
CA GLY A 165 -6.81 8.43 -18.87
C GLY A 165 -7.10 6.98 -18.47
N GLY A 166 -7.47 6.72 -17.21
CA GLY A 166 -7.97 5.41 -16.78
C GLY A 166 -9.23 4.99 -17.55
N ASP A 167 -10.03 5.92 -17.98
CA ASP A 167 -11.27 5.65 -18.74
C ASP A 167 -11.02 5.12 -20.14
N ASP A 168 -9.86 5.40 -20.74
CA ASP A 168 -9.50 4.90 -22.07
C ASP A 168 -9.48 3.37 -22.15
N LEU A 169 -9.12 2.71 -21.04
CA LEU A 169 -9.01 1.26 -20.96
C LEU A 169 -9.88 0.65 -19.85
N GLN A 170 -9.73 1.14 -18.62
CA GLN A 170 -10.24 0.45 -17.42
C GLN A 170 -11.78 0.42 -17.39
N SER A 171 -12.44 1.42 -17.97
CA SER A 171 -13.90 1.53 -18.07
C SER A 171 -14.48 0.91 -19.36
N GLN A 172 -13.63 0.26 -20.19
CA GLN A 172 -14.11 -0.41 -21.40
C GLN A 172 -14.75 -1.76 -21.07
N ARG A 173 -15.82 -2.13 -21.83
CA ARG A 173 -16.52 -3.41 -21.66
C ARG A 173 -15.83 -4.53 -22.41
N LEU A 174 -15.73 -5.68 -21.75
CA LEU A 174 -15.18 -6.90 -22.34
C LEU A 174 -16.31 -7.75 -22.91
N ALA A 175 -16.64 -7.57 -24.18
CA ALA A 175 -17.77 -8.24 -24.84
C ALA A 175 -17.63 -9.77 -24.90
N SER A 176 -16.39 -10.29 -24.91
CA SER A 176 -16.11 -11.73 -24.96
C SER A 176 -16.09 -12.41 -23.59
N VAL A 177 -16.27 -11.65 -22.51
CA VAL A 177 -16.29 -12.18 -21.14
C VAL A 177 -17.73 -12.28 -20.66
N GLU A 178 -18.09 -13.38 -20.01
CA GLU A 178 -19.43 -13.60 -19.47
C GLU A 178 -19.86 -12.45 -18.54
N GLY A 179 -21.07 -11.92 -18.76
CA GLY A 179 -21.61 -10.77 -18.05
C GLY A 179 -21.05 -9.44 -18.51
N THR A 180 -20.26 -9.38 -19.59
CA THR A 180 -19.70 -8.17 -20.21
C THR A 180 -19.18 -7.12 -19.20
N PRO A 181 -18.27 -7.52 -18.26
CA PRO A 181 -17.78 -6.62 -17.23
C PRO A 181 -16.95 -5.48 -17.82
N LEU A 182 -16.78 -4.41 -17.04
CA LEU A 182 -15.71 -3.44 -17.31
C LEU A 182 -14.35 -4.07 -17.05
N LEU A 183 -13.29 -3.61 -17.71
CA LEU A 183 -11.96 -4.18 -17.56
C LEU A 183 -11.51 -4.18 -16.09
N TYR A 184 -11.71 -3.08 -15.34
CA TYR A 184 -11.34 -3.05 -13.92
C TYR A 184 -12.13 -4.06 -13.07
N GLU A 185 -13.42 -4.31 -13.39
CA GLU A 185 -14.23 -5.33 -12.70
C GLU A 185 -13.71 -6.74 -12.98
N HIS A 186 -13.27 -6.99 -14.22
CA HIS A 186 -12.68 -8.26 -14.60
C HIS A 186 -11.34 -8.50 -13.87
N ILE A 187 -10.47 -7.49 -13.80
CA ILE A 187 -9.23 -7.56 -13.01
C ILE A 187 -9.54 -7.87 -11.54
N ALA A 188 -10.54 -7.21 -10.95
CA ALA A 188 -10.93 -7.46 -9.56
C ALA A 188 -11.38 -8.92 -9.34
N ARG A 189 -12.18 -9.48 -10.25
CA ARG A 189 -12.62 -10.89 -10.19
C ARG A 189 -11.45 -11.87 -10.35
N LEU A 190 -10.55 -11.61 -11.30
CA LEU A 190 -9.36 -12.44 -11.49
C LEU A 190 -8.46 -12.44 -10.27
N ALA A 191 -8.20 -11.26 -9.69
CA ALA A 191 -7.38 -11.11 -8.50
C ALA A 191 -8.03 -11.72 -7.25
N GLN A 192 -9.36 -11.64 -7.09
CA GLN A 192 -10.06 -12.28 -5.98
C GLN A 192 -10.09 -13.82 -6.12
N GLY A 193 -10.06 -14.33 -7.35
CA GLY A 193 -10.26 -15.73 -7.68
C GLY A 193 -8.99 -16.41 -8.23
N PRO A 194 -8.95 -16.73 -9.54
CA PRO A 194 -7.95 -17.66 -10.10
C PRO A 194 -6.50 -17.17 -10.03
N TRP A 195 -6.26 -15.87 -9.91
CA TRP A 195 -4.90 -15.32 -9.78
C TRP A 195 -4.36 -15.32 -8.36
N ASN A 196 -5.23 -15.39 -7.35
CA ASN A 196 -4.82 -15.31 -5.93
C ASN A 196 -4.46 -16.68 -5.34
N LEU A 197 -3.47 -17.34 -5.90
CA LEU A 197 -3.12 -18.73 -5.56
C LEU A 197 -2.72 -18.93 -4.09
N ASN A 198 -2.23 -17.89 -3.42
CA ASN A 198 -1.63 -17.99 -2.09
C ASN A 198 -2.01 -16.84 -1.14
N GLY A 199 -3.04 -16.05 -1.48
CA GLY A 199 -3.53 -14.96 -0.64
C GLY A 199 -2.63 -13.72 -0.61
N GLN A 200 -1.76 -13.54 -1.61
CA GLN A 200 -0.79 -12.44 -1.64
C GLN A 200 -1.25 -11.20 -2.43
N LEU A 201 -2.37 -11.29 -3.16
CA LEU A 201 -2.84 -10.21 -4.01
C LEU A 201 -3.63 -9.15 -3.24
N GLY A 202 -3.45 -7.91 -3.67
CA GLY A 202 -4.28 -6.76 -3.35
C GLY A 202 -4.55 -5.94 -4.61
N LEU A 203 -5.35 -4.89 -4.50
CA LEU A 203 -5.72 -4.04 -5.63
C LEU A 203 -5.40 -2.56 -5.35
N VAL A 204 -4.96 -1.83 -6.38
CA VAL A 204 -4.85 -0.38 -6.37
C VAL A 204 -6.14 0.20 -6.95
N VAL A 205 -6.87 0.98 -6.14
CA VAL A 205 -8.14 1.61 -6.52
C VAL A 205 -8.15 3.06 -6.07
N GLY A 206 -8.32 3.99 -7.00
CA GLY A 206 -8.29 5.44 -6.70
C GLY A 206 -9.46 5.90 -5.84
N ALA A 207 -9.21 6.89 -4.96
CA ALA A 207 -10.21 7.49 -4.08
C ALA A 207 -11.18 8.45 -4.79
N THR A 208 -10.90 8.84 -6.04
CA THR A 208 -11.67 9.86 -6.78
C THR A 208 -13.04 9.37 -7.26
N TYR A 209 -13.26 8.06 -7.26
CA TYR A 209 -14.50 7.43 -7.76
C TYR A 209 -15.09 6.48 -6.71
N PRO A 210 -15.81 7.00 -5.69
CA PRO A 210 -16.32 6.17 -4.58
C PRO A 210 -17.24 5.00 -5.02
N ALA A 211 -18.07 5.21 -6.04
CA ALA A 211 -18.95 4.16 -6.56
C ALA A 211 -18.18 2.99 -7.19
N GLU A 212 -17.10 3.28 -7.91
CA GLU A 212 -16.23 2.26 -8.50
C GLU A 212 -15.41 1.55 -7.41
N LEU A 213 -14.97 2.29 -6.38
CA LEU A 213 -14.31 1.71 -5.21
C LEU A 213 -15.24 0.75 -4.47
N GLU A 214 -16.50 1.12 -4.24
CA GLU A 214 -17.52 0.24 -3.65
C GLU A 214 -17.75 -0.99 -4.51
N ARG A 215 -17.82 -0.80 -5.83
CA ARG A 215 -17.98 -1.91 -6.79
C ARG A 215 -16.81 -2.88 -6.73
N VAL A 216 -15.57 -2.39 -6.69
CA VAL A 216 -14.38 -3.23 -6.55
C VAL A 216 -14.42 -3.98 -5.22
N ARG A 217 -14.77 -3.32 -4.11
CA ARG A 217 -14.90 -3.98 -2.81
C ARG A 217 -15.95 -5.09 -2.82
N ALA A 218 -17.06 -4.90 -3.52
CA ALA A 218 -18.08 -5.95 -3.68
C ALA A 218 -17.58 -7.16 -4.48
N LEU A 219 -16.74 -6.93 -5.50
CA LEU A 219 -16.15 -7.97 -6.34
C LEU A 219 -14.93 -8.66 -5.71
N ALA A 220 -14.22 -7.95 -4.83
CA ALA A 220 -13.01 -8.42 -4.15
C ALA A 220 -13.12 -8.20 -2.62
N PRO A 221 -14.03 -8.93 -1.94
CA PRO A 221 -14.36 -8.68 -0.54
C PRO A 221 -13.21 -8.96 0.44
N THR A 222 -12.27 -9.85 0.10
CA THR A 222 -11.18 -10.27 1.00
C THR A 222 -9.81 -9.70 0.66
N LEU A 223 -9.68 -8.98 -0.47
CA LEU A 223 -8.39 -8.41 -0.87
C LEU A 223 -8.11 -7.09 -0.14
N PRO A 224 -6.86 -6.84 0.29
CA PRO A 224 -6.46 -5.51 0.73
C PRO A 224 -6.53 -4.52 -0.45
N LEU A 225 -6.99 -3.28 -0.17
CA LEU A 225 -7.07 -2.22 -1.16
C LEU A 225 -6.07 -1.11 -0.82
N LEU A 226 -5.17 -0.81 -1.76
CA LEU A 226 -4.32 0.37 -1.72
C LEU A 226 -5.04 1.50 -2.46
N ILE A 227 -5.37 2.57 -1.73
CA ILE A 227 -6.26 3.62 -2.20
C ILE A 227 -5.51 4.96 -2.24
N PRO A 228 -4.89 5.31 -3.38
CA PRO A 228 -4.29 6.63 -3.58
C PRO A 228 -5.34 7.68 -3.93
N GLY A 229 -4.97 8.96 -3.73
CA GLY A 229 -5.76 10.10 -4.22
C GLY A 229 -6.59 10.83 -3.17
N VAL A 230 -6.50 10.46 -1.90
CA VAL A 230 -7.13 11.21 -0.81
C VAL A 230 -6.35 12.52 -0.57
N GLY A 231 -7.07 13.62 -0.36
CA GLY A 231 -6.52 14.96 -0.15
C GLY A 231 -6.04 15.62 -1.43
N ALA A 232 -4.75 15.55 -1.76
CA ALA A 232 -4.13 16.29 -2.87
C ALA A 232 -4.72 16.06 -4.27
N GLN A 233 -5.48 14.97 -4.48
CA GLN A 233 -6.18 14.66 -5.74
C GLN A 233 -7.71 14.82 -5.63
N GLY A 234 -8.20 15.37 -4.53
CA GLY A 234 -9.62 15.66 -4.34
C GLY A 234 -10.49 14.50 -3.82
N GLY A 235 -9.90 13.35 -3.49
CA GLY A 235 -10.63 12.24 -2.87
C GLY A 235 -11.09 12.59 -1.44
N ASP A 236 -12.37 12.33 -1.16
CA ASP A 236 -12.97 12.47 0.17
C ASP A 236 -12.60 11.26 1.03
N ALA A 237 -11.92 11.48 2.15
CA ALA A 237 -11.49 10.44 3.08
C ALA A 237 -12.68 9.66 3.67
N ALA A 238 -13.74 10.34 4.07
CA ALA A 238 -14.91 9.70 4.65
C ALA A 238 -15.69 8.87 3.62
N ALA A 239 -15.89 9.40 2.41
CA ALA A 239 -16.50 8.63 1.32
C ALA A 239 -15.65 7.41 0.93
N THR A 240 -14.32 7.55 0.93
CA THR A 240 -13.39 6.45 0.67
C THR A 240 -13.55 5.31 1.67
N VAL A 241 -13.59 5.63 2.97
CA VAL A 241 -13.77 4.62 4.03
C VAL A 241 -15.14 3.96 3.92
N ARG A 242 -16.22 4.72 3.75
CA ARG A 242 -17.57 4.16 3.59
C ARG A 242 -17.67 3.23 2.38
N ALA A 243 -17.03 3.56 1.27
CA ALA A 243 -17.04 2.73 0.06
C ALA A 243 -16.24 1.42 0.22
N ALA A 244 -15.09 1.47 0.90
CA ALA A 244 -14.10 0.37 0.87
C ALA A 244 -14.01 -0.45 2.16
N TRP A 245 -14.23 0.17 3.33
CA TRP A 245 -14.08 -0.51 4.61
C TRP A 245 -15.29 -1.39 4.91
N ARG A 246 -15.06 -2.60 5.43
CA ARG A 246 -16.13 -3.52 5.89
C ARG A 246 -15.67 -4.16 7.17
N ALA A 247 -16.57 -4.21 8.15
CA ALA A 247 -16.33 -4.94 9.40
C ALA A 247 -16.25 -6.45 9.17
N ALA A 248 -15.43 -7.14 9.95
CA ALA A 248 -15.43 -8.60 9.96
C ALA A 248 -16.75 -9.14 10.54
N PRO A 249 -17.33 -10.20 9.97
CA PRO A 249 -18.54 -10.80 10.51
C PRO A 249 -18.29 -11.38 11.91
N GLY A 250 -19.17 -11.08 12.88
CA GLY A 250 -19.29 -11.84 14.12
C GLY A 250 -18.55 -11.32 15.35
N THR A 251 -18.01 -10.10 15.34
CA THR A 251 -17.39 -9.47 16.53
C THR A 251 -18.17 -8.24 17.00
N PRO A 252 -19.24 -8.41 17.84
CA PRO A 252 -19.85 -7.26 18.47
C PRO A 252 -18.86 -6.67 19.49
N GLY A 253 -18.41 -5.44 19.26
CA GLY A 253 -17.60 -4.67 20.19
C GLY A 253 -16.09 -4.63 19.93
N GLU A 254 -15.52 -5.48 19.11
CA GLU A 254 -14.13 -5.37 18.66
C GLU A 254 -14.06 -4.65 17.30
N ALA A 255 -14.10 -3.33 17.36
CA ALA A 255 -14.24 -2.42 16.22
C ALA A 255 -13.03 -2.37 15.26
N LEU A 256 -12.06 -3.25 15.40
CA LEU A 256 -10.78 -3.16 14.68
C LEU A 256 -10.53 -4.27 13.64
N ASP A 257 -11.24 -5.39 13.69
CA ASP A 257 -11.02 -6.43 12.70
C ASP A 257 -11.84 -6.14 11.43
N THR A 258 -11.14 -5.88 10.35
CA THR A 258 -11.75 -5.73 9.03
C THR A 258 -11.74 -7.05 8.28
N LEU A 259 -12.73 -7.24 7.41
CA LEU A 259 -12.73 -8.37 6.48
C LEU A 259 -11.46 -8.35 5.60
N ALA A 260 -11.05 -7.16 5.15
CA ALA A 260 -9.79 -6.94 4.45
C ALA A 260 -9.29 -5.50 4.69
N PRO A 261 -8.02 -5.29 5.04
CA PRO A 261 -7.47 -3.96 5.29
C PRO A 261 -7.65 -3.02 4.09
N ILE A 262 -7.87 -1.74 4.38
CA ILE A 262 -7.72 -0.66 3.41
C ILE A 262 -6.50 0.19 3.77
N ILE A 263 -5.76 0.62 2.76
CA ILE A 263 -4.51 1.33 2.88
C ILE A 263 -4.67 2.64 2.13
N VAL A 264 -5.07 3.68 2.86
CA VAL A 264 -5.38 5.00 2.29
C VAL A 264 -4.11 5.81 2.18
N ASN A 265 -3.61 6.02 0.96
CA ASN A 265 -2.34 6.70 0.74
C ASN A 265 -2.50 8.21 0.65
N SER A 266 -1.77 8.92 1.53
CA SER A 266 -1.51 10.35 1.44
C SER A 266 0.00 10.58 1.30
N SER A 267 0.40 11.43 0.36
CA SER A 267 1.80 11.70 0.03
C SER A 267 2.10 13.20 0.16
N ARG A 268 1.83 13.98 -0.89
CA ARG A 268 2.20 15.41 -0.98
C ARG A 268 1.64 16.28 0.14
N ALA A 269 0.45 15.98 0.65
CA ALA A 269 -0.16 16.74 1.75
C ALA A 269 0.66 16.59 3.03
N ILE A 270 1.21 15.41 3.29
CA ILE A 270 2.03 15.11 4.46
C ILE A 270 3.47 15.57 4.25
N LEU A 271 4.11 15.20 3.14
CA LEU A 271 5.52 15.48 2.90
C LEU A 271 5.82 16.99 2.88
N TYR A 272 4.90 17.76 2.34
CA TYR A 272 5.07 19.19 2.08
C TYR A 272 4.09 20.06 2.90
N ALA A 273 3.72 19.59 4.09
CA ALA A 273 2.86 20.33 5.03
C ALA A 273 3.51 21.63 5.54
N SER A 274 4.85 21.71 5.52
CA SER A 274 5.64 22.91 5.78
C SER A 274 6.91 22.91 4.93
N SER A 275 7.36 24.09 4.51
CA SER A 275 8.67 24.32 3.89
C SER A 275 9.73 24.82 4.88
N GLY A 276 9.40 24.92 6.15
CA GLY A 276 10.27 25.39 7.24
C GLY A 276 11.08 24.26 7.88
N ALA A 277 11.87 24.63 8.89
CA ALA A 277 12.65 23.68 9.70
C ALA A 277 11.75 22.70 10.49
N ASP A 278 10.47 23.05 10.67
CA ASP A 278 9.46 22.23 11.37
C ASP A 278 8.77 21.22 10.46
N PHE A 279 9.28 20.95 9.26
CA PHE A 279 8.63 20.12 8.24
C PHE A 279 8.21 18.73 8.76
N ALA A 280 9.04 18.07 9.57
CA ALA A 280 8.74 16.75 10.14
C ALA A 280 7.59 16.83 11.16
N GLN A 281 7.56 17.86 12.00
CA GLN A 281 6.47 18.10 12.95
C GLN A 281 5.17 18.47 12.23
N ALA A 282 5.26 19.24 11.14
CA ALA A 282 4.11 19.57 10.30
C ALA A 282 3.57 18.31 9.61
N ALA A 283 4.45 17.46 9.09
CA ALA A 283 4.06 16.16 8.53
C ALA A 283 3.34 15.28 9.56
N ARG A 284 3.83 15.24 10.82
CA ARG A 284 3.15 14.53 11.91
C ARG A 284 1.75 15.07 12.17
N ARG A 285 1.59 16.41 12.25
CA ARG A 285 0.26 17.03 12.46
C ARG A 285 -0.73 16.65 11.37
N GLU A 286 -0.29 16.70 10.11
CA GLU A 286 -1.12 16.36 8.95
C GLU A 286 -1.45 14.84 8.92
N ALA A 287 -0.47 13.99 9.21
CA ALA A 287 -0.67 12.55 9.30
C ALA A 287 -1.66 12.17 10.41
N LEU A 288 -1.54 12.81 11.59
CA LEU A 288 -2.46 12.62 12.72
C LEU A 288 -3.89 13.03 12.35
N ALA A 289 -4.06 14.22 11.78
CA ALA A 289 -5.37 14.72 11.34
C ALA A 289 -6.00 13.79 10.29
N THR A 290 -5.21 13.34 9.32
CA THR A 290 -5.69 12.40 8.28
C THR A 290 -6.08 11.05 8.89
N ARG A 291 -5.25 10.48 9.77
CA ARG A 291 -5.56 9.23 10.48
C ARG A 291 -6.89 9.33 11.24
N ASP A 292 -7.05 10.39 12.01
CA ASP A 292 -8.23 10.59 12.87
C ASP A 292 -9.50 10.77 12.02
N LEU A 293 -9.41 11.48 10.89
CA LEU A 293 -10.50 11.61 9.92
C LEU A 293 -10.90 10.25 9.32
N LEU A 294 -9.92 9.42 8.94
CA LEU A 294 -10.18 8.08 8.43
C LEU A 294 -10.83 7.19 9.49
N GLN A 295 -10.36 7.24 10.73
CA GLN A 295 -10.92 6.46 11.83
C GLN A 295 -12.36 6.88 12.18
N ALA A 296 -12.63 8.18 12.21
CA ALA A 296 -13.99 8.69 12.45
C ALA A 296 -14.99 8.19 11.40
N ALA A 297 -14.56 8.02 10.14
CA ALA A 297 -15.40 7.53 9.05
C ALA A 297 -15.75 6.02 9.12
N ARG A 298 -15.10 5.24 10.00
CA ARG A 298 -15.44 3.82 10.25
C ARG A 298 -16.75 3.65 11.00
N GLN A 299 -17.14 4.63 11.78
CA GLN A 299 -18.36 4.54 12.57
C GLN A 299 -19.58 4.72 11.65
N PRO A 300 -20.58 3.84 11.70
CA PRO A 300 -21.86 4.11 11.05
C PRO A 300 -22.43 5.39 11.66
N ALA A 301 -22.89 6.29 10.79
CA ALA A 301 -23.56 7.53 11.19
C ALA A 301 -24.87 7.21 11.93
#